data_024a477b0e53b655b167f2c94e6296ec
#
_entry.id   024a477b0e53b655b167f2c94e6296ec
#
_cell.length_a   1.000
_cell.length_b   1.000
_cell.length_c   1.000
_cell.angle_alpha   90.00
_cell.angle_beta   90.00
_cell.angle_gamma   90.00
#
_symmetry.space_group_name_H-M   'P 1'
#
loop_
_entity.id
_entity.type
_entity.pdbx_description
1 polymer ?
#
loop_
_entity_poly.entity_id
_entity_poly.type
_entity_poly.pdbx_seq_one_letter_code
_entity_poly.pdbx_strand_id
1 'polypeptide(L)'
;MFFFPISDVNATKKKPVISWIILISCIFIFINQKISGYHFEQKTILSFGMIPSVLFNIKQLSDNLAIIPAYMTLISSMFLHGGWMHLIGNMTYLYIFGDNIEDELGKFKFIIFYISCGIFAGLCQALIDINSEIPM
;
A
#
# COMPACT_ATOMS: atom_id res chain seq x y z
N MET A 1 -15.42 -16.22 -11.09
CA MET A 1 -14.23 -17.09 -11.20
C MET A 1 -13.03 -16.22 -10.80
N PHE A 2 -12.43 -16.47 -9.64
CA PHE A 2 -11.25 -15.72 -9.21
C PHE A 2 -10.02 -16.39 -9.83
N PHE A 3 -9.33 -15.70 -10.74
CA PHE A 3 -8.03 -16.12 -11.22
C PHE A 3 -6.98 -15.70 -10.18
N PHE A 4 -6.42 -16.67 -9.48
CA PHE A 4 -5.30 -16.45 -8.59
C PHE A 4 -4.02 -16.88 -9.32
N PRO A 5 -3.09 -15.97 -9.64
CA PRO A 5 -1.85 -16.37 -10.28
C PRO A 5 -1.04 -17.22 -9.29
N ILE A 6 -0.49 -18.35 -9.77
CA ILE A 6 0.29 -19.29 -8.93
C ILE A 6 1.78 -19.16 -9.23
N SER A 7 2.12 -18.90 -10.50
CA SER A 7 3.49 -18.69 -10.96
C SER A 7 3.48 -18.03 -12.33
N ASP A 8 4.60 -17.49 -12.73
CA ASP A 8 4.86 -17.15 -14.11
C ASP A 8 5.96 -18.05 -14.72
N VAL A 9 6.14 -17.97 -16.03
CA VAL A 9 7.14 -18.76 -16.78
C VAL A 9 8.38 -17.95 -17.15
N ASN A 10 8.44 -16.68 -16.75
CA ASN A 10 9.53 -15.79 -17.11
C ASN A 10 10.70 -15.96 -16.11
N ALA A 11 11.85 -16.35 -16.61
CA ALA A 11 13.07 -16.43 -15.80
C ALA A 11 13.69 -15.03 -15.63
N THR A 12 13.73 -14.52 -14.42
CA THR A 12 14.41 -13.27 -14.11
C THR A 12 15.92 -13.45 -14.12
N LYS A 13 16.65 -12.43 -14.59
CA LYS A 13 18.12 -12.43 -14.68
C LYS A 13 18.76 -11.84 -13.42
N LYS A 14 18.04 -10.96 -12.72
CA LYS A 14 18.52 -10.24 -11.52
C LYS A 14 17.67 -10.57 -10.31
N LYS A 15 18.27 -10.43 -9.11
CA LYS A 15 17.53 -10.61 -7.85
C LYS A 15 16.59 -9.42 -7.63
N PRO A 16 15.29 -9.68 -7.32
CA PRO A 16 14.27 -8.63 -7.14
C PRO A 16 14.34 -8.04 -5.71
N VAL A 17 15.39 -7.27 -5.45
CA VAL A 17 15.68 -6.77 -4.10
C VAL A 17 14.61 -5.79 -3.60
N ILE A 18 14.12 -4.90 -4.48
CA ILE A 18 13.15 -3.88 -4.10
C ILE A 18 11.77 -4.51 -3.86
N SER A 19 11.35 -5.42 -4.73
CA SER A 19 10.11 -6.20 -4.57
C SER A 19 10.09 -6.93 -3.22
N TRP A 20 11.22 -7.53 -2.83
CA TRP A 20 11.34 -8.21 -1.54
C TRP A 20 11.30 -7.25 -0.35
N ILE A 21 11.96 -6.09 -0.47
CA ILE A 21 11.92 -5.06 0.58
C ILE A 21 10.48 -4.59 0.80
N ILE A 22 9.74 -4.28 -0.27
CA ILE A 22 8.36 -3.84 -0.19
C ILE A 22 7.49 -4.94 0.45
N LEU A 23 7.62 -6.17 -0.03
CA LEU A 23 6.86 -7.33 0.47
C LEU A 23 7.09 -7.55 1.96
N ILE A 24 8.35 -7.59 2.40
CA ILE A 24 8.72 -7.78 3.81
C ILE A 24 8.21 -6.61 4.65
N SER A 25 8.30 -5.37 4.14
CA SER A 25 7.80 -4.18 4.85
C SER A 25 6.29 -4.24 5.07
N CYS A 26 5.51 -4.59 4.04
CA CYS A 26 4.06 -4.73 4.15
C CYS A 26 3.66 -5.82 5.16
N ILE A 27 4.30 -7.00 5.10
CA ILE A 27 4.06 -8.09 6.05
C ILE A 27 4.41 -7.65 7.47
N PHE A 28 5.58 -7.02 7.66
CA PHE A 28 6.03 -6.57 8.97
C PHE A 28 5.08 -5.53 9.58
N ILE A 29 4.67 -4.53 8.80
CA ILE A 29 3.72 -3.50 9.24
C ILE A 29 2.40 -4.14 9.63
N PHE A 30 1.85 -5.03 8.79
CA PHE A 30 0.58 -5.69 9.06
C PHE A 30 0.62 -6.57 10.31
N ILE A 31 1.68 -7.34 10.51
CA ILE A 31 1.85 -8.17 11.71
C ILE A 31 1.91 -7.28 12.96
N ASN A 32 2.67 -6.18 12.91
CA ASN A 32 2.73 -5.23 14.03
C ASN A 32 1.36 -4.62 14.35
N GLN A 33 0.57 -4.23 13.33
CA GLN A 33 -0.80 -3.75 13.53
C GLN A 33 -1.65 -4.77 14.29
N LYS A 34 -1.58 -6.05 13.92
CA LYS A 34 -2.39 -7.12 14.52
C LYS A 34 -1.96 -7.49 15.94
N ILE A 35 -0.65 -7.53 16.20
CA ILE A 35 -0.11 -7.92 17.54
C ILE A 35 -0.29 -6.80 18.56
N SER A 36 -0.19 -5.54 18.16
CA SER A 36 -0.25 -4.39 19.06
C SER A 36 -1.68 -4.06 19.57
N GLY A 37 -2.69 -4.80 19.11
CA GLY A 37 -4.06 -4.71 19.57
C GLY A 37 -4.90 -3.67 18.83
N TYR A 38 -6.22 -3.77 19.04
CA TYR A 38 -7.23 -3.03 18.29
C TYR A 38 -7.04 -1.51 18.30
N HIS A 39 -6.74 -0.92 19.45
CA HIS A 39 -6.56 0.54 19.55
C HIS A 39 -5.35 1.04 18.74
N PHE A 40 -4.26 0.29 18.77
CA PHE A 40 -3.07 0.63 17.98
C PHE A 40 -3.33 0.47 16.47
N GLU A 41 -4.01 -0.60 16.07
CA GLU A 41 -4.42 -0.83 14.70
C GLU A 41 -5.28 0.33 14.17
N GLN A 42 -6.33 0.71 14.89
CA GLN A 42 -7.21 1.82 14.51
C GLN A 42 -6.44 3.15 14.40
N LYS A 43 -5.61 3.45 15.39
CA LYS A 43 -4.78 4.65 15.35
C LYS A 43 -3.85 4.67 14.14
N THR A 44 -3.19 3.56 13.84
CA THR A 44 -2.28 3.45 12.69
C THR A 44 -3.03 3.65 11.37
N ILE A 45 -4.18 3.01 11.20
CA ILE A 45 -5.00 3.13 10.00
C ILE A 45 -5.49 4.57 9.82
N LEU A 46 -5.96 5.24 10.87
CA LEU A 46 -6.43 6.62 10.80
C LEU A 46 -5.30 7.63 10.57
N SER A 47 -4.10 7.38 11.10
CA SER A 47 -2.97 8.32 10.98
C SER A 47 -2.19 8.17 9.68
N PHE A 48 -2.14 6.98 9.09
CA PHE A 48 -1.30 6.68 7.93
C PHE A 48 -2.08 6.18 6.71
N GLY A 49 -3.35 5.80 6.87
CA GLY A 49 -4.25 5.47 5.77
C GLY A 49 -4.72 6.73 5.05
N MET A 50 -4.93 6.64 3.76
CA MET A 50 -5.47 7.74 2.97
C MET A 50 -6.97 7.87 3.22
N ILE A 51 -7.41 9.04 3.69
CA ILE A 51 -8.82 9.39 3.92
C ILE A 51 -9.20 10.48 2.91
N PRO A 52 -10.12 10.21 1.98
CA PRO A 52 -10.47 11.17 0.92
C PRO A 52 -10.86 12.56 1.43
N SER A 53 -11.78 12.63 2.42
CA SER A 53 -12.23 13.92 2.96
C SER A 53 -11.10 14.72 3.63
N VAL A 54 -10.09 14.06 4.18
CA VAL A 54 -8.90 14.71 4.75
C VAL A 54 -7.93 15.13 3.66
N LEU A 55 -7.72 14.29 2.65
CA LEU A 55 -6.85 14.57 1.52
C LEU A 55 -7.31 15.82 0.75
N PHE A 56 -8.62 15.98 0.56
CA PHE A 56 -9.22 17.14 -0.13
C PHE A 56 -9.54 18.31 0.80
N ASN A 57 -9.07 18.31 2.05
CA ASN A 57 -9.30 19.35 3.05
C ASN A 57 -10.79 19.66 3.36
N ILE A 58 -11.68 18.68 3.15
CA ILE A 58 -13.09 18.77 3.51
C ILE A 58 -13.27 18.59 5.01
N LYS A 59 -12.50 17.69 5.60
CA LYS A 59 -12.43 17.43 7.05
C LYS A 59 -11.00 17.49 7.57
N GLN A 60 -10.88 17.69 8.86
CA GLN A 60 -9.60 17.65 9.56
C GLN A 60 -9.59 16.50 10.56
N LEU A 61 -8.48 15.79 10.63
CA LEU A 61 -8.22 14.86 11.71
C LEU A 61 -7.88 15.61 12.99
N SER A 62 -8.17 15.01 14.14
CA SER A 62 -7.68 15.51 15.42
C SER A 62 -6.15 15.49 15.47
N ASP A 63 -5.54 16.44 16.18
CA ASP A 63 -4.09 16.63 16.22
C ASP A 63 -3.30 15.38 16.63
N ASN A 64 -3.89 14.53 17.47
CA ASN A 64 -3.30 13.26 17.89
C ASN A 64 -3.31 12.15 16.82
N LEU A 65 -4.03 12.34 15.73
CA LEU A 65 -4.10 11.43 14.58
C LEU A 65 -3.43 12.00 13.33
N ALA A 66 -3.35 13.30 13.20
CA ALA A 66 -2.71 14.01 12.08
C ALA A 66 -1.17 13.98 12.21
N ILE A 67 -0.58 12.77 12.20
CA ILE A 67 0.86 12.57 12.43
C ILE A 67 1.68 12.98 11.21
N ILE A 68 1.14 12.77 10.01
CA ILE A 68 1.78 13.15 8.74
C ILE A 68 0.84 14.02 7.91
N PRO A 69 1.37 14.86 6.99
CA PRO A 69 0.53 15.61 6.06
C PRO A 69 -0.37 14.70 5.22
N ALA A 70 -1.60 15.13 4.95
CA ALA A 70 -2.60 14.33 4.24
C ALA A 70 -2.11 13.79 2.88
N TYR A 71 -1.35 14.57 2.10
CA TYR A 71 -0.80 14.12 0.81
C TYR A 71 0.22 12.99 0.96
N MET A 72 0.92 12.87 2.10
CA MET A 72 1.86 11.78 2.35
C MET A 72 1.14 10.46 2.64
N THR A 73 -0.14 10.51 3.01
CA THR A 73 -0.95 9.30 3.22
C THR A 73 -1.19 8.54 1.91
N LEU A 74 -1.08 9.17 0.74
CA LEU A 74 -1.09 8.48 -0.56
C LEU A 74 0.06 7.46 -0.69
N ILE A 75 1.19 7.71 -0.03
CA ILE A 75 2.33 6.79 -0.04
C ILE A 75 2.25 5.82 1.14
N SER A 76 1.98 6.30 2.36
CA SER A 76 1.96 5.44 3.54
C SER A 76 0.84 4.40 3.48
N SER A 77 -0.33 4.73 2.92
CA SER A 77 -1.43 3.79 2.74
C SER A 77 -1.08 2.58 1.86
N MET A 78 -0.14 2.72 0.92
CA MET A 78 0.32 1.60 0.09
C MET A 78 0.92 0.44 0.89
N PHE A 79 1.38 0.70 2.12
CA PHE A 79 1.98 -0.29 3.00
C PHE A 79 1.00 -0.83 4.06
N LEU A 80 -0.20 -0.23 4.15
CA LEU A 80 -1.23 -0.65 5.10
C LEU A 80 -2.21 -1.64 4.45
N HIS A 81 -2.67 -2.59 5.22
CA HIS A 81 -3.61 -3.59 4.74
C HIS A 81 -4.74 -3.77 5.76
N GLY A 82 -5.99 -3.65 5.32
CA GLY A 82 -7.17 -3.75 6.18
C GLY A 82 -7.50 -5.17 6.64
N GLY A 83 -6.92 -6.20 6.01
CA GLY A 83 -7.20 -7.60 6.36
C GLY A 83 -6.28 -8.60 5.67
N TRP A 84 -6.31 -9.84 6.16
CA TRP A 84 -5.46 -10.93 5.66
C TRP A 84 -5.61 -11.18 4.16
N MET A 85 -6.84 -11.22 3.66
CA MET A 85 -7.07 -11.49 2.23
C MET A 85 -6.52 -10.38 1.34
N HIS A 86 -6.60 -9.12 1.78
CA HIS A 86 -6.03 -7.98 1.08
C HIS A 86 -4.50 -8.07 1.05
N LEU A 87 -3.86 -8.34 2.20
CA LEU A 87 -2.41 -8.55 2.26
C LEU A 87 -1.97 -9.70 1.36
N ILE A 88 -2.58 -10.88 1.51
CA ILE A 88 -2.21 -12.08 0.75
C ILE A 88 -2.35 -11.82 -0.75
N GLY A 89 -3.46 -11.22 -1.18
CA GLY A 89 -3.68 -10.88 -2.58
C GLY A 89 -2.58 -9.97 -3.12
N ASN A 90 -2.35 -8.83 -2.48
CA ASN A 90 -1.34 -7.87 -2.92
C ASN A 90 0.08 -8.46 -2.91
N MET A 91 0.45 -9.20 -1.86
CA MET A 91 1.77 -9.80 -1.76
C MET A 91 1.97 -10.91 -2.79
N THR A 92 0.93 -11.67 -3.12
CA THR A 92 1.01 -12.68 -4.19
C THR A 92 1.25 -12.03 -5.55
N TYR A 93 0.51 -10.97 -5.89
CA TYR A 93 0.72 -10.25 -7.15
C TYR A 93 2.10 -9.60 -7.21
N LEU A 94 2.54 -8.98 -6.12
CA LEU A 94 3.89 -8.40 -6.05
C LEU A 94 4.99 -9.46 -6.16
N TYR A 95 4.80 -10.62 -5.55
CA TYR A 95 5.74 -11.74 -5.60
C TYR A 95 5.89 -12.31 -7.00
N ILE A 96 4.76 -12.49 -7.73
CA ILE A 96 4.74 -13.16 -9.04
C ILE A 96 5.14 -12.21 -10.19
N PHE A 97 4.77 -10.92 -10.10
CA PHE A 97 4.99 -9.98 -11.20
C PHE A 97 6.05 -8.92 -10.88
N GLY A 98 6.31 -8.66 -9.60
CA GLY A 98 7.22 -7.60 -9.18
C GLY A 98 8.66 -7.86 -9.60
N ASP A 99 9.10 -9.12 -9.56
CA ASP A 99 10.46 -9.51 -9.93
C ASP A 99 10.72 -9.30 -11.43
N ASN A 100 9.76 -9.63 -12.29
CA ASN A 100 9.86 -9.41 -13.73
C ASN A 100 9.92 -7.92 -14.08
N ILE A 101 9.06 -7.12 -13.45
CA ILE A 101 9.03 -5.68 -13.68
C ILE A 101 10.32 -5.03 -13.16
N GLU A 102 10.81 -5.45 -11.98
CA GLU A 102 12.06 -4.96 -11.42
C GLU A 102 13.27 -5.35 -12.29
N ASP A 103 13.28 -6.58 -12.85
CA ASP A 103 14.34 -7.04 -13.74
C ASP A 103 14.41 -6.22 -15.04
N GLU A 104 13.24 -5.91 -15.62
CA GLU A 104 13.13 -5.14 -16.86
C GLU A 104 13.46 -3.65 -16.65
N LEU A 105 12.87 -3.01 -15.65
CA LEU A 105 13.05 -1.58 -15.40
C LEU A 105 14.34 -1.26 -14.68
N GLY A 106 14.88 -2.18 -13.89
CA GLY A 106 15.94 -1.95 -12.93
C GLY A 106 15.42 -1.27 -11.65
N LYS A 107 16.16 -1.40 -10.56
CA LYS A 107 15.74 -1.05 -9.17
C LYS A 107 15.19 0.37 -9.04
N PHE A 108 15.90 1.37 -9.56
CA PHE A 108 15.54 2.77 -9.39
C PHE A 108 14.23 3.13 -10.13
N LYS A 109 14.10 2.71 -11.39
CA LYS A 109 12.88 2.95 -12.16
C LYS A 109 11.69 2.15 -11.60
N PHE A 110 11.95 0.95 -11.06
CA PHE A 110 10.91 0.16 -10.43
C PHE A 110 10.33 0.85 -9.19
N ILE A 111 11.15 1.48 -8.34
CA ILE A 111 10.65 2.26 -7.19
C ILE A 111 9.76 3.40 -7.67
N ILE A 112 10.20 4.17 -8.66
CA ILE A 112 9.43 5.28 -9.22
C ILE A 112 8.10 4.77 -9.79
N PHE A 113 8.14 3.69 -10.56
CA PHE A 113 6.97 3.06 -11.14
C PHE A 113 5.98 2.60 -10.06
N TYR A 114 6.45 1.87 -9.05
CA TYR A 114 5.63 1.37 -7.96
C TYR A 114 4.93 2.50 -7.18
N ILE A 115 5.69 3.52 -6.78
CA ILE A 115 5.16 4.68 -6.05
C ILE A 115 4.16 5.46 -6.92
N SER A 116 4.49 5.71 -8.20
CA SER A 116 3.60 6.44 -9.11
C SER A 116 2.28 5.70 -9.34
N CYS A 117 2.32 4.39 -9.55
CA CYS A 117 1.12 3.57 -9.70
C CYS A 117 0.26 3.59 -8.42
N GLY A 118 0.89 3.50 -7.25
CA GLY A 118 0.19 3.54 -5.97
C GLY A 118 -0.47 4.89 -5.71
N ILE A 119 0.24 6.01 -5.95
CA ILE A 119 -0.33 7.36 -5.83
C ILE A 119 -1.49 7.53 -6.80
N PHE A 120 -1.33 7.12 -8.06
CA PHE A 120 -2.39 7.23 -9.06
C PHE A 120 -3.63 6.41 -8.68
N ALA A 121 -3.44 5.17 -8.25
CA ALA A 121 -4.52 4.31 -7.79
C ALA A 121 -5.24 4.91 -6.56
N GLY A 122 -4.48 5.42 -5.58
CA GLY A 122 -5.03 6.10 -4.40
C GLY A 122 -5.84 7.34 -4.77
N LEU A 123 -5.35 8.17 -5.69
CA LEU A 123 -6.08 9.34 -6.18
C LEU A 123 -7.36 8.94 -6.92
N CYS A 124 -7.30 7.95 -7.81
CA CYS A 124 -8.50 7.45 -8.49
C CYS A 124 -9.55 6.96 -7.48
N GLN A 125 -9.12 6.21 -6.48
CA GLN A 125 -10.02 5.73 -5.44
C GLN A 125 -10.61 6.88 -4.60
N ALA A 126 -9.80 7.88 -4.24
CA ALA A 126 -10.26 9.05 -3.49
C ALA A 126 -11.26 9.91 -4.28
N LEU A 127 -11.14 9.96 -5.61
CA LEU A 127 -12.06 10.69 -6.48
C LEU A 127 -13.44 10.02 -6.65
N ILE A 128 -13.58 8.72 -6.32
CA ILE A 128 -14.87 8.03 -6.37
C ILE A 128 -15.83 8.63 -5.34
N ASP A 129 -15.33 8.94 -4.13
CA ASP A 129 -16.08 9.63 -3.07
C ASP A 129 -15.15 10.53 -2.26
N ILE A 130 -15.07 11.79 -2.67
CA ILE A 130 -14.22 12.80 -2.00
C ILE A 130 -14.66 13.12 -0.57
N ASN A 131 -15.90 12.80 -0.20
CA ASN A 131 -16.45 13.03 1.13
C ASN A 131 -16.24 11.84 2.06
N SER A 132 -15.73 10.73 1.56
CA SER A 132 -15.51 9.52 2.37
C SER A 132 -14.56 9.78 3.54
N GLU A 133 -14.98 9.33 4.71
CA GLU A 133 -14.19 9.35 5.95
C GLU A 133 -13.54 7.99 6.25
N ILE A 134 -13.70 7.04 5.35
CA ILE A 134 -13.18 5.68 5.51
C ILE A 134 -11.72 5.66 5.02
N PRO A 135 -10.76 5.27 5.87
CA PRO A 135 -9.36 5.09 5.46
C PRO A 135 -9.22 3.99 4.41
N MET A 136 -8.36 4.24 3.44
CA MET A 136 -8.04 3.32 2.34
C MET A 136 -6.56 2.95 2.37
#